data_3ec5757a269c31e6c1c76862488b63d9
#
_entry.id   3ec5757a269c31e6c1c76862488b63d9
#
_cell.length_a   1.000
_cell.length_b   1.000
_cell.length_c   1.000
_cell.angle_alpha   90.00
_cell.angle_beta   90.00
_cell.angle_gamma   90.00
#
_symmetry.space_group_name_H-M   'P 1'
#
loop_
_entity.id
_entity.type
_entity.pdbx_description
1 polymer ?
#
loop_
_entity_poly.entity_id
_entity_poly.type
_entity_poly.pdbx_seq_one_letter_code
_entity_poly.pdbx_strand_id
1 'polypeptide(L)'
;MDWVLADSRAFAEMAYGNSKCQLYIRFHSGKIYRYFDFPRHQYDELLAAESRGTYFAEQIRGKFLYEEIVEPRLGPRLVYSSGK
;
A
#
# COMPACT_ATOMS: atom_id res chain seq x y z
N MET A 1 11.91 2.72 0.61
CA MET A 1 10.86 1.93 -0.06
C MET A 1 10.49 2.59 -1.37
N ASP A 2 10.47 1.82 -2.42
CA ASP A 2 10.27 2.37 -3.75
C ASP A 2 8.81 2.32 -4.16
N TRP A 3 8.17 3.47 -4.16
CA TRP A 3 6.78 3.57 -4.60
C TRP A 3 6.71 3.56 -6.12
N VAL A 4 5.76 2.80 -6.64
CA VAL A 4 5.53 2.66 -8.06
C VAL A 4 4.12 3.16 -8.37
N LEU A 5 3.98 4.00 -9.39
CA LEU A 5 2.67 4.46 -9.81
C LEU A 5 1.89 3.27 -10.36
N ALA A 6 0.66 3.12 -9.87
CA ALA A 6 -0.15 1.97 -10.24
C ALA A 6 -0.81 2.12 -11.61
N ASP A 7 -1.01 3.35 -12.03
CA ASP A 7 -1.71 3.64 -13.29
C ASP A 7 -3.08 2.94 -13.30
N SER A 8 -3.84 3.14 -12.25
CA SER A 8 -5.09 2.43 -12.02
C SER A 8 -6.11 3.34 -11.35
N ARG A 9 -7.38 3.07 -11.62
CA ARG A 9 -8.45 3.78 -10.92
C ARG A 9 -8.65 3.24 -9.51
N ALA A 10 -8.23 2.00 -9.28
CA ALA A 10 -8.44 1.34 -7.99
C ALA A 10 -7.53 1.91 -6.92
N PHE A 11 -6.29 2.23 -7.25
CA PHE A 11 -5.35 2.77 -6.29
C PHE A 11 -4.25 3.55 -7.02
N ALA A 12 -3.54 4.39 -6.26
CA ALA A 12 -2.61 5.33 -6.86
C ALA A 12 -1.19 4.79 -6.96
N GLU A 13 -0.69 4.16 -5.91
CA GLU A 13 0.70 3.70 -5.86
C GLU A 13 0.80 2.41 -5.07
N MET A 14 1.90 1.70 -5.30
CA MET A 14 2.19 0.47 -4.59
C MET A 14 3.68 0.39 -4.29
N ALA A 15 4.03 -0.36 -3.26
CA ALA A 15 5.41 -0.58 -2.88
C ALA A 15 5.52 -1.92 -2.17
N TYR A 16 6.73 -2.48 -2.11
CA TYR A 16 6.93 -3.76 -1.46
C TYR A 16 8.11 -3.70 -0.50
N GLY A 17 7.87 -4.16 0.73
CA GLY A 17 8.92 -4.27 1.73
C GLY A 17 9.45 -5.69 1.77
N ASN A 18 10.62 -5.91 1.15
CA ASN A 18 11.18 -7.25 1.01
C ASN A 18 11.48 -7.93 2.34
N SER A 19 12.00 -7.17 3.30
CA SER A 19 12.48 -7.78 4.54
C SER A 19 11.35 -8.38 5.37
N LYS A 20 10.12 -7.89 5.21
CA LYS A 20 8.99 -8.36 6.01
C LYS A 20 7.86 -8.91 5.18
N CYS A 21 8.05 -9.01 3.87
CA CYS A 21 7.02 -9.52 2.96
C CYS A 21 5.71 -8.77 3.12
N GLN A 22 5.78 -7.46 2.95
CA GLN A 22 4.61 -6.60 3.12
C GLN A 22 4.36 -5.78 1.87
N LEU A 23 3.10 -5.76 1.44
CA LEU A 23 2.68 -4.95 0.32
C LEU A 23 2.06 -3.66 0.85
N TYR A 24 2.43 -2.53 0.26
CA TYR A 24 1.87 -1.24 0.62
C TYR A 24 1.07 -0.71 -0.57
N ILE A 25 -0.15 -0.28 -0.31
CA ILE A 25 -1.03 0.30 -1.31
C ILE A 25 -1.44 1.69 -0.83
N ARG A 26 -1.21 2.69 -1.69
CA ARG A 26 -1.72 4.04 -1.43
C ARG A 26 -2.91 4.26 -2.35
N PHE A 27 -4.06 4.52 -1.75
CA PHE A 27 -5.27 4.79 -2.49
C PHE A 27 -5.31 6.26 -2.91
N HIS A 28 -6.18 6.58 -3.87
CA HIS A 28 -6.30 7.96 -4.37
C HIS A 28 -6.75 8.93 -3.28
N SER A 29 -7.40 8.43 -2.24
CA SER A 29 -7.80 9.23 -1.09
C SER A 29 -6.62 9.65 -0.24
N GLY A 30 -5.45 9.05 -0.45
CA GLY A 30 -4.27 9.29 0.36
C GLY A 30 -4.08 8.26 1.46
N LYS A 31 -5.06 7.40 1.69
CA LYS A 31 -4.92 6.34 2.69
C LYS A 31 -3.92 5.30 2.23
N ILE A 32 -3.14 4.78 3.18
CA ILE A 32 -2.14 3.75 2.90
C ILE A 32 -2.49 2.51 3.70
N TYR A 33 -2.56 1.38 3.01
CA TYR A 33 -2.80 0.09 3.64
C TYR A 33 -1.57 -0.78 3.50
N ARG A 34 -1.26 -1.54 4.54
CA ARG A 34 -0.17 -2.51 4.56
C ARG A 34 -0.77 -3.90 4.65
N TYR A 35 -0.41 -4.76 3.69
CA TYR A 35 -0.89 -6.14 3.63
C TYR A 35 0.23 -7.06 4.10
N PHE A 36 -0.10 -7.96 5.04
CA PHE A 36 0.89 -8.81 5.69
C PHE A 36 1.08 -10.14 4.96
N ASP A 37 2.26 -10.72 5.11
CA ASP A 37 2.58 -12.04 4.54
C ASP A 37 2.29 -12.12 3.05
N PHE A 38 2.65 -11.07 2.34
CA PHE A 38 2.41 -10.98 0.91
C PHE A 38 3.65 -11.47 0.17
N PRO A 39 3.55 -12.56 -0.60
CA PRO A 39 4.74 -13.14 -1.26
C PRO A 39 5.32 -12.23 -2.33
N ARG A 40 6.65 -12.20 -2.41
CA ARG A 40 7.32 -11.39 -3.41
C ARG A 40 6.87 -11.73 -4.83
N HIS A 41 6.71 -13.02 -5.14
CA HIS A 41 6.32 -13.41 -6.49
C HIS A 41 4.94 -12.85 -6.85
N GLN A 42 4.08 -12.68 -5.86
CA GLN A 42 2.75 -12.11 -6.12
C GLN A 42 2.84 -10.61 -6.37
N TYR A 43 3.81 -9.94 -5.74
CA TYR A 43 4.06 -8.55 -6.06
C TYR A 43 4.54 -8.41 -7.50
N ASP A 44 5.39 -9.33 -7.96
CA ASP A 44 5.85 -9.33 -9.35
C ASP A 44 4.68 -9.54 -10.30
N GLU A 45 3.72 -10.38 -9.93
CA GLU A 45 2.51 -10.58 -10.73
C GLU A 45 1.68 -9.31 -10.81
N LEU A 46 1.56 -8.62 -9.69
CA LEU A 46 0.83 -7.35 -9.66
C LEU A 46 1.49 -6.33 -10.57
N LEU A 47 2.82 -6.24 -10.51
CA LEU A 47 3.56 -5.32 -11.37
C LEU A 47 3.35 -5.64 -12.84
N ALA A 48 3.25 -6.90 -13.19
CA ALA A 48 3.13 -7.36 -14.57
C ALA A 48 1.68 -7.44 -15.07
N ALA A 49 0.70 -7.23 -14.20
CA ALA A 49 -0.69 -7.40 -14.57
C ALA A 49 -1.13 -6.36 -15.60
N GLU A 50 -1.93 -6.81 -16.56
CA GLU A 50 -2.50 -5.90 -17.56
C GLU A 50 -3.36 -4.84 -16.89
N SER A 51 -4.15 -5.26 -15.90
CA SER A 51 -4.96 -4.35 -15.11
C SER A 51 -4.61 -4.57 -13.64
N ARG A 52 -3.86 -3.66 -13.09
CA ARG A 52 -3.47 -3.76 -11.69
C ARG A 52 -4.66 -3.63 -10.77
N GLY A 53 -5.64 -2.81 -11.15
CA GLY A 53 -6.86 -2.70 -10.37
C GLY A 53 -7.64 -4.00 -10.32
N THR A 54 -7.77 -4.68 -11.45
CA THR A 54 -8.46 -5.96 -11.50
C THR A 54 -7.70 -7.01 -10.70
N TYR A 55 -6.38 -7.06 -10.86
CA TYR A 55 -5.56 -7.99 -10.09
C TYR A 55 -5.76 -7.77 -8.59
N PHE A 56 -5.71 -6.52 -8.17
CA PHE A 56 -5.91 -6.18 -6.76
C PHE A 56 -7.27 -6.67 -6.27
N ALA A 57 -8.32 -6.36 -7.03
CA ALA A 57 -9.68 -6.71 -6.61
C ALA A 57 -9.89 -8.23 -6.52
N GLU A 58 -9.27 -8.98 -7.42
CA GLU A 58 -9.51 -10.42 -7.50
C GLU A 58 -8.54 -11.23 -6.65
N GLN A 59 -7.29 -10.78 -6.52
CA GLN A 59 -6.25 -11.59 -5.91
C GLN A 59 -5.77 -11.08 -4.56
N ILE A 60 -6.09 -9.84 -4.20
CA ILE A 60 -5.54 -9.24 -2.98
C ILE A 60 -6.64 -8.86 -2.00
N ARG A 61 -7.65 -8.14 -2.47
CA ARG A 61 -8.71 -7.68 -1.59
C ARG A 61 -9.42 -8.87 -0.94
N GLY A 62 -9.46 -8.83 0.40
CA GLY A 62 -10.12 -9.89 1.15
C GLY A 62 -9.32 -11.17 1.27
N LYS A 63 -8.09 -11.19 0.77
CA LYS A 63 -7.26 -12.40 0.79
C LYS A 63 -6.12 -12.33 1.79
N PHE A 64 -5.82 -11.15 2.32
CA PHE A 64 -4.71 -10.93 3.24
C PHE A 64 -5.14 -10.09 4.41
N LEU A 65 -4.50 -10.31 5.54
CA LEU A 65 -4.64 -9.40 6.66
C LEU A 65 -4.00 -8.07 6.30
N TYR A 66 -4.60 -6.99 6.74
CA TYR A 66 -4.06 -5.67 6.44
C TYR A 66 -4.38 -4.71 7.57
N GLU A 67 -3.69 -3.57 7.56
CA GLU A 67 -3.99 -2.47 8.46
C GLU A 67 -3.79 -1.15 7.73
N GLU A 68 -4.50 -0.13 8.17
CA GLU A 68 -4.30 1.21 7.65
C GLU A 68 -3.12 1.84 8.39
N ILE A 69 -2.21 2.48 7.64
CA ILE A 69 -1.08 3.18 8.22
C ILE A 69 -1.43 4.66 8.32
N VAL A 70 -1.35 5.18 9.54
CA VAL A 70 -1.57 6.60 9.77
C VAL A 70 -0.21 7.26 9.92
N GLU A 71 0.03 8.31 9.13
CA GLU A 71 1.31 9.03 9.16
C GLU A 71 1.53 9.68 10.51
N PRO A 72 2.56 9.26 11.24
CA PRO A 72 2.77 9.82 12.58
C PRO A 72 3.00 11.32 12.61
N ARG A 73 3.65 11.86 11.59
CA ARG A 73 3.95 13.29 11.58
C ARG A 73 2.71 14.15 11.39
N LEU A 74 1.62 13.54 11.06
CA LEU A 74 0.36 14.25 10.97
C LEU A 74 -0.34 14.30 12.32
N GLY A 75 0.11 13.49 13.14
CA GLY A 75 -0.40 13.48 14.47
C GLY A 75 0.31 14.47 15.28
N PRO A 76 0.42 14.62 15.74
CA PRO A 76 0.77 15.20 16.57
C PRO A 76 1.68 15.82 17.08
N ARG A 77 2.25 15.80 16.31
CA ARG A 77 3.00 16.20 16.51
C ARG A 77 3.20 17.11 16.80
N LEU A 78 2.99 17.07 16.40
CA LEU A 78 2.99 17.45 16.48
C LEU A 78 2.98 18.23 17.01
N VAL A 79 3.07 18.40 17.06
CA VAL A 79 2.72 18.75 17.33
C VAL A 79 2.90 19.40 17.95
N TYR A 80 3.21 19.47 17.94
CA TYR A 80 3.09 19.66 18.13
C TYR A 80 3.23 20.40 18.48
N SER A 81 3.43 20.69 18.68
CA SER A 81 3.29 21.02 18.73
C SER A 81 3.37 21.82 18.90
N SER A 82 3.48 22.06 18.95
CA SER A 82 3.21 22.39 18.88
C SER A 82 3.19 22.96 18.98
N GLY A 83 3.40 23.12 19.10
CA GLY A 83 2.97 23.08 18.88
C GLY A 83 3.05 23.46 18.97
N LYS A 84 3.12 23.45 19.01
CA LYS A 84 2.84 23.17 18.76
C LYS A 84 2.76 23.11 18.67
#